data_7a034a7e62f92b36d6c70b6851dc8299
#
_entry.id   7a034a7e62f92b36d6c70b6851dc8299
#
_cell.length_a   1.000
_cell.length_b   1.000
_cell.length_c   1.000
_cell.angle_alpha   90.00
_cell.angle_beta   90.00
_cell.angle_gamma   90.00
#
_symmetry.space_group_name_H-M   'P 1'
#
loop_
_entity.id
_entity.type
_entity.pdbx_description
1 polymer ?
#
loop_
_entity_poly.entity_id
_entity_poly.type
_entity_poly.pdbx_seq_one_letter_code
_entity_poly.pdbx_strand_id
1 'polypeptide(L)'
;EKDVRTTVVRITTENGARTMGKPQGTYITIEAPDLSVPDEDYHREISEEVAHHLRELIDLGRQQSVLVVGLEITADSLGPRAVSGLHMTRHVIREYGLKSNAHMKMHQISGIAPGVMAQTGMETLEIVQGVVSETKPDVVIAIDALAARSTARLNRTIQITDTGISPGSGVGNHREGLNEENLSVRVIGIGVPTVVDAATIVHDSMADLLDALEEEEQKEFLEEMISPKLYTMFVTPKDVDETVRYLSFTISEGLNMAFSDSLIEEDRS
;
A
#
# COMPACT_ATOMS: atom_id res chain seq x y z
N GLU A 1 16.58 19.34 8.03
CA GLU A 1 15.62 18.36 8.58
C GLU A 1 14.72 17.93 7.42
N LYS A 2 14.81 16.66 7.07
CA LYS A 2 13.93 16.07 6.04
C LYS A 2 12.58 15.85 6.73
N ASP A 3 11.56 16.54 6.25
CA ASP A 3 10.25 16.62 6.90
C ASP A 3 9.42 15.37 6.58
N VAL A 4 9.65 14.25 7.30
CA VAL A 4 8.73 13.11 7.31
C VAL A 4 7.60 13.41 8.26
N ARG A 5 6.36 13.34 7.76
CA ARG A 5 5.16 13.65 8.55
C ARG A 5 4.16 12.52 8.46
N THR A 6 3.73 12.02 9.60
CA THR A 6 2.70 10.98 9.66
C THR A 6 1.37 11.55 10.16
N THR A 7 0.31 11.22 9.44
CA THR A 7 -1.07 11.52 9.80
C THR A 7 -1.84 10.25 10.00
N VAL A 8 -2.49 10.08 11.18
CA VAL A 8 -3.34 8.92 11.49
C VAL A 8 -4.78 9.38 11.63
N VAL A 9 -5.67 8.83 10.80
CA VAL A 9 -7.11 9.06 10.85
C VAL A 9 -7.81 7.78 11.24
N ARG A 10 -8.62 7.80 12.31
CA ARG A 10 -9.45 6.65 12.73
C ARG A 10 -10.93 6.99 12.53
N ILE A 11 -11.57 6.25 11.65
CA ILE A 11 -13.00 6.34 11.38
C ILE A 11 -13.72 5.30 12.25
N THR A 12 -14.38 5.75 13.30
CA THR A 12 -14.97 4.87 14.32
C THR A 12 -16.50 4.79 14.28
N THR A 13 -17.14 5.61 13.43
CA THR A 13 -18.61 5.68 13.35
C THR A 13 -19.11 5.57 11.92
N GLU A 14 -20.32 5.06 11.75
CA GLU A 14 -20.99 5.01 10.43
C GLU A 14 -21.20 6.39 9.81
N ASN A 15 -21.49 7.41 10.62
CA ASN A 15 -21.62 8.78 10.13
C ASN A 15 -20.25 9.30 9.61
N GLY A 16 -19.18 9.03 10.34
CA GLY A 16 -17.81 9.33 9.88
C GLY A 16 -17.48 8.63 8.56
N ALA A 17 -17.83 7.34 8.45
CA ALA A 17 -17.61 6.58 7.24
C ALA A 17 -18.36 7.17 6.03
N ARG A 18 -19.62 7.57 6.21
CA ARG A 18 -20.42 8.23 5.17
C ARG A 18 -19.84 9.59 4.77
N THR A 19 -19.46 10.41 5.75
CA THR A 19 -18.91 11.75 5.50
C THR A 19 -17.55 11.69 4.79
N MET A 20 -16.70 10.74 5.19
CA MET A 20 -15.36 10.57 4.60
C MET A 20 -15.38 9.75 3.31
N GLY A 21 -16.49 9.09 2.97
CA GLY A 21 -16.57 8.18 1.82
C GLY A 21 -15.63 6.99 1.92
N LYS A 22 -15.33 6.55 3.16
CA LYS A 22 -14.38 5.45 3.45
C LYS A 22 -14.95 4.53 4.53
N PRO A 23 -14.64 3.22 4.51
CA PRO A 23 -15.01 2.31 5.60
C PRO A 23 -14.52 2.76 6.97
N GLN A 24 -15.14 2.25 8.03
CA GLN A 24 -14.60 2.37 9.38
C GLN A 24 -13.27 1.63 9.46
N GLY A 25 -12.27 2.24 10.09
CA GLY A 25 -10.92 1.69 10.19
C GLY A 25 -9.87 2.75 10.44
N THR A 26 -8.63 2.34 10.36
CA THR A 26 -7.45 3.18 10.56
C THR A 26 -6.79 3.48 9.22
N TYR A 27 -6.50 4.74 8.99
CA TYR A 27 -5.85 5.24 7.78
C TYR A 27 -4.62 6.04 8.18
N ILE A 28 -3.46 5.58 7.78
CA ILE A 28 -2.16 6.17 8.08
C ILE A 28 -1.57 6.69 6.78
N THR A 29 -1.13 7.93 6.77
CA THR A 29 -0.45 8.55 5.64
C THR A 29 0.91 9.05 6.11
N ILE A 30 1.97 8.46 5.58
CA ILE A 30 3.35 8.90 5.79
C ILE A 30 3.70 9.79 4.60
N GLU A 31 3.88 11.08 4.85
CA GLU A 31 4.30 12.07 3.87
C GLU A 31 5.82 12.20 3.93
N ALA A 32 6.48 11.92 2.84
CA ALA A 32 7.93 11.94 2.71
C ALA A 32 8.29 12.58 1.35
N PRO A 33 8.57 13.89 1.34
CA PRO A 33 8.73 14.67 0.09
C PRO A 33 9.82 14.15 -0.84
N ASP A 34 10.86 13.55 -0.30
CA ASP A 34 12.05 13.11 -1.04
C ASP A 34 12.10 11.59 -1.31
N LEU A 35 10.94 10.89 -1.29
CA LEU A 35 10.85 9.45 -1.54
C LEU A 35 11.38 8.99 -2.91
N SER A 36 11.48 9.90 -3.88
CA SER A 36 12.09 9.61 -5.19
C SER A 36 13.61 9.81 -5.22
N VAL A 37 14.20 10.37 -4.16
CA VAL A 37 15.64 10.67 -4.11
C VAL A 37 16.41 9.46 -3.58
N PRO A 38 17.56 9.09 -4.20
CA PRO A 38 18.37 7.96 -3.75
C PRO A 38 19.19 8.31 -2.49
N ASP A 39 18.55 8.30 -1.34
CA ASP A 39 19.15 8.58 -0.03
C ASP A 39 18.83 7.42 0.93
N GLU A 40 19.83 6.56 1.17
CA GLU A 40 19.66 5.32 1.95
C GLU A 40 19.23 5.60 3.41
N ASP A 41 19.78 6.65 4.04
CA ASP A 41 19.43 7.00 5.42
C ASP A 41 17.99 7.50 5.51
N TYR A 42 17.54 8.28 4.51
CA TYR A 42 16.18 8.76 4.43
C TYR A 42 15.19 7.61 4.19
N HIS A 43 15.50 6.68 3.29
CA HIS A 43 14.66 5.52 3.06
C HIS A 43 14.59 4.59 4.28
N ARG A 44 15.68 4.47 5.04
CA ARG A 44 15.70 3.72 6.30
C ARG A 44 14.78 4.35 7.36
N GLU A 45 14.83 5.66 7.55
CA GLU A 45 13.94 6.39 8.46
C GLU A 45 12.47 6.13 8.12
N ILE A 46 12.11 6.19 6.84
CA ILE A 46 10.73 5.91 6.40
C ILE A 46 10.38 4.43 6.57
N SER A 47 11.32 3.51 6.37
CA SER A 47 11.11 2.08 6.61
C SER A 47 10.84 1.80 8.09
N GLU A 48 11.54 2.48 9.01
CA GLU A 48 11.29 2.39 10.45
C GLU A 48 9.89 2.90 10.81
N GLU A 49 9.44 3.99 10.17
CA GLU A 49 8.09 4.53 10.36
C GLU A 49 7.01 3.56 9.83
N VAL A 50 7.22 2.96 8.67
CA VAL A 50 6.35 1.89 8.12
C VAL A 50 6.29 0.71 9.10
N ALA A 51 7.44 0.25 9.60
CA ALA A 51 7.53 -0.85 10.56
C ALA A 51 6.80 -0.53 11.86
N HIS A 52 6.96 0.68 12.39
CA HIS A 52 6.28 1.15 13.60
C HIS A 52 4.75 1.03 13.45
N HIS A 53 4.19 1.55 12.39
CA HIS A 53 2.75 1.52 12.17
C HIS A 53 2.21 0.13 11.85
N LEU A 54 2.98 -0.73 11.21
CA LEU A 54 2.59 -2.13 11.04
C LEU A 54 2.52 -2.88 12.37
N ARG A 55 3.46 -2.62 13.30
CA ARG A 55 3.43 -3.18 14.66
C ARG A 55 2.24 -2.69 15.49
N GLU A 56 1.77 -1.46 15.27
CA GLU A 56 0.52 -0.97 15.89
C GLU A 56 -0.73 -1.67 15.33
N LEU A 57 -0.72 -2.01 14.04
CA LEU A 57 -1.86 -2.64 13.38
C LEU A 57 -1.88 -4.16 13.54
N ILE A 58 -0.75 -4.82 13.72
CA ILE A 58 -0.64 -6.28 13.81
C ILE A 58 -0.18 -6.66 15.21
N ASP A 59 -0.89 -7.61 15.85
CA ASP A 59 -0.43 -8.21 17.12
C ASP A 59 0.78 -9.10 16.87
N LEU A 60 1.97 -8.56 17.04
CA LEU A 60 3.25 -9.25 16.85
C LEU A 60 3.79 -9.88 18.15
N GLY A 61 3.06 -9.78 19.28
CA GLY A 61 3.39 -10.46 20.53
C GLY A 61 3.30 -11.98 20.46
N ARG A 62 2.72 -12.52 19.39
CA ARG A 62 2.67 -13.96 19.10
C ARG A 62 3.12 -14.24 17.68
N GLN A 63 3.55 -15.49 17.42
CA GLN A 63 3.91 -15.90 16.07
C GLN A 63 2.73 -15.69 15.10
N GLN A 64 2.95 -14.95 14.03
CA GLN A 64 1.99 -14.67 12.98
C GLN A 64 2.36 -15.44 11.71
N SER A 65 1.34 -15.89 10.98
CA SER A 65 1.46 -16.32 9.59
C SER A 65 0.98 -15.19 8.69
N VAL A 66 1.89 -14.62 7.89
CA VAL A 66 1.64 -13.44 7.06
C VAL A 66 1.75 -13.81 5.59
N LEU A 67 0.75 -13.44 4.81
CA LEU A 67 0.79 -13.50 3.36
C LEU A 67 0.90 -12.09 2.80
N VAL A 68 1.99 -11.77 2.11
CA VAL A 68 2.16 -10.49 1.42
C VAL A 68 1.81 -10.66 -0.06
N VAL A 69 0.90 -9.83 -0.54
CA VAL A 69 0.40 -9.83 -1.91
C VAL A 69 0.85 -8.56 -2.62
N GLY A 70 1.73 -8.69 -3.58
CA GLY A 70 2.17 -7.60 -4.44
C GLY A 70 1.26 -7.47 -5.65
N LEU A 71 0.40 -6.45 -5.66
CA LEU A 71 -0.52 -6.18 -6.75
C LEU A 71 0.19 -5.47 -7.90
N GLU A 72 -0.24 -5.77 -9.11
CA GLU A 72 0.23 -5.14 -10.33
C GLU A 72 -0.98 -4.79 -11.19
N ILE A 73 -1.12 -3.53 -11.59
CA ILE A 73 -2.21 -3.06 -12.44
C ILE A 73 -1.67 -2.42 -13.70
N THR A 74 -0.52 -1.80 -13.61
CA THR A 74 0.16 -1.04 -14.66
C THR A 74 1.65 -1.37 -14.70
N ALA A 75 2.41 -0.72 -15.59
CA ALA A 75 3.83 -0.99 -15.84
C ALA A 75 4.79 -0.76 -14.65
N ASP A 76 4.32 -0.27 -13.51
CA ASP A 76 5.17 0.13 -12.37
C ASP A 76 5.44 -0.99 -11.40
N SER A 77 5.25 -2.15 -11.48
CA SER A 77 5.66 -3.33 -10.68
C SER A 77 6.01 -3.07 -9.19
N LEU A 78 5.41 -2.06 -8.54
CA LEU A 78 5.70 -1.71 -7.13
C LEU A 78 5.48 -2.89 -6.19
N GLY A 79 4.29 -3.48 -6.24
CA GLY A 79 3.91 -4.61 -5.40
C GLY A 79 4.80 -5.84 -5.60
N PRO A 80 4.98 -6.34 -6.83
CA PRO A 80 5.87 -7.46 -7.13
C PRO A 80 7.31 -7.22 -6.68
N ARG A 81 7.85 -6.02 -6.88
CA ARG A 81 9.21 -5.67 -6.43
C ARG A 81 9.31 -5.65 -4.90
N ALA A 82 8.34 -5.08 -4.20
CA ALA A 82 8.32 -5.10 -2.74
C ALA A 82 8.27 -6.54 -2.20
N VAL A 83 7.44 -7.41 -2.79
CA VAL A 83 7.38 -8.83 -2.41
C VAL A 83 8.72 -9.53 -2.65
N SER A 84 9.44 -9.21 -3.72
CA SER A 84 10.75 -9.83 -4.01
C SER A 84 11.84 -9.42 -3.02
N GLY A 85 11.70 -8.29 -2.32
CA GLY A 85 12.63 -7.81 -1.28
C GLY A 85 12.38 -8.40 0.12
N LEU A 86 11.35 -9.23 0.30
CA LEU A 86 10.99 -9.77 1.61
C LEU A 86 11.82 -11.00 2.01
N HIS A 87 12.09 -11.08 3.31
CA HIS A 87 12.68 -12.25 3.91
C HIS A 87 11.62 -13.34 4.12
N MET A 88 11.49 -14.25 3.16
CA MET A 88 10.51 -15.35 3.23
C MET A 88 10.95 -16.40 4.23
N THR A 89 10.14 -16.66 5.26
CA THR A 89 10.49 -17.57 6.38
C THR A 89 9.60 -18.80 6.46
N ARG A 90 8.41 -18.78 5.88
CA ARG A 90 7.43 -19.87 5.98
C ARG A 90 8.00 -21.23 5.56
N HIS A 91 8.74 -21.30 4.45
CA HIS A 91 9.35 -22.54 3.96
C HIS A 91 10.45 -23.04 4.91
N VAL A 92 11.25 -22.12 5.49
CA VAL A 92 12.31 -22.45 6.44
C VAL A 92 11.71 -23.06 7.72
N ILE A 93 10.67 -22.42 8.27
CA ILE A 93 10.00 -22.91 9.48
C ILE A 93 9.34 -24.27 9.23
N ARG A 94 8.71 -24.48 8.08
CA ARG A 94 8.10 -25.77 7.74
C ARG A 94 9.12 -26.90 7.57
N GLU A 95 10.26 -26.62 6.98
CA GLU A 95 11.29 -27.63 6.72
C GLU A 95 12.13 -27.94 7.96
N TYR A 96 12.58 -26.93 8.68
CA TYR A 96 13.52 -27.06 9.79
C TYR A 96 12.84 -27.04 11.16
N GLY A 97 11.75 -26.32 11.33
CA GLY A 97 10.98 -26.26 12.58
C GLY A 97 10.38 -27.60 13.01
N LEU A 98 10.07 -28.46 12.04
CA LEU A 98 9.59 -29.84 12.30
C LEU A 98 10.72 -30.82 12.68
N LYS A 99 11.96 -30.52 12.30
CA LYS A 99 13.14 -31.39 12.51
C LYS A 99 13.95 -31.04 13.76
N SER A 100 13.87 -29.80 14.20
CA SER A 100 14.49 -29.35 15.45
C SER A 100 13.38 -29.09 16.47
N ASN A 101 13.52 -29.65 17.70
CA ASN A 101 12.68 -29.24 18.82
C ASN A 101 12.90 -27.78 19.26
N ALA A 102 13.63 -27.01 18.46
CA ALA A 102 13.80 -25.59 18.66
C ALA A 102 12.54 -24.87 18.17
N HIS A 103 11.79 -24.31 19.09
CA HIS A 103 10.75 -23.32 18.77
C HIS A 103 11.43 -22.13 18.10
N MET A 104 11.42 -22.10 16.76
CA MET A 104 11.88 -20.90 16.02
C MET A 104 10.88 -19.79 16.29
N LYS A 105 11.29 -18.82 17.08
CA LYS A 105 10.51 -17.61 17.39
C LYS A 105 10.58 -16.64 16.19
N MET A 106 10.01 -17.03 15.05
CA MET A 106 9.97 -16.23 13.82
C MET A 106 8.54 -16.22 13.28
N HIS A 107 8.11 -15.09 12.74
CA HIS A 107 6.87 -15.02 11.96
C HIS A 107 7.00 -15.82 10.67
N GLN A 108 5.90 -16.44 10.22
CA GLN A 108 5.85 -17.18 8.96
C GLN A 108 5.48 -16.25 7.81
N ILE A 109 6.48 -15.73 7.10
CA ILE A 109 6.29 -14.82 5.98
C ILE A 109 6.27 -15.59 4.68
N SER A 110 5.22 -15.37 3.90
CA SER A 110 5.07 -15.85 2.52
C SER A 110 4.61 -14.71 1.63
N GLY A 111 4.90 -14.78 0.34
CA GLY A 111 4.54 -13.73 -0.61
C GLY A 111 4.12 -14.28 -1.95
N ILE A 112 3.28 -13.52 -2.64
CA ILE A 112 2.84 -13.81 -4.00
C ILE A 112 2.68 -12.51 -4.80
N ALA A 113 3.05 -12.56 -6.07
CA ALA A 113 2.68 -11.56 -7.06
C ALA A 113 1.70 -12.23 -8.04
N PRO A 114 0.38 -12.03 -7.92
CA PRO A 114 -0.62 -12.75 -8.71
C PRO A 114 -0.61 -12.40 -10.19
N GLY A 115 0.02 -11.29 -10.57
CA GLY A 115 0.00 -10.76 -11.92
C GLY A 115 -1.32 -10.09 -12.27
N VAL A 116 -1.46 -9.71 -13.54
CA VAL A 116 -2.66 -9.02 -14.05
C VAL A 116 -3.63 -10.00 -14.71
N MET A 117 -4.92 -9.71 -14.66
CA MET A 117 -5.98 -10.53 -15.24
C MET A 117 -5.76 -10.81 -16.73
N ALA A 118 -5.18 -9.89 -17.48
CA ALA A 118 -4.87 -10.10 -18.90
C ALA A 118 -3.82 -11.19 -19.15
N GLN A 119 -2.98 -11.50 -18.16
CA GLN A 119 -1.98 -12.57 -18.25
C GLN A 119 -2.50 -13.89 -17.69
N THR A 120 -3.25 -13.83 -16.59
CA THR A 120 -3.68 -15.02 -15.84
C THR A 120 -5.05 -15.55 -16.27
N GLY A 121 -5.91 -14.69 -16.81
CA GLY A 121 -7.32 -14.99 -17.09
C GLY A 121 -8.19 -15.09 -15.82
N MET A 122 -7.64 -14.75 -14.65
CA MET A 122 -8.32 -14.85 -13.35
C MET A 122 -8.34 -13.49 -12.66
N GLU A 123 -9.38 -13.25 -11.86
CA GLU A 123 -9.40 -12.10 -10.97
C GLU A 123 -8.36 -12.28 -9.85
N THR A 124 -7.75 -11.17 -9.44
CA THR A 124 -6.75 -11.18 -8.36
C THR A 124 -7.32 -11.77 -7.07
N LEU A 125 -8.58 -11.46 -6.76
CA LEU A 125 -9.26 -11.99 -5.58
C LEU A 125 -9.35 -13.52 -5.62
N GLU A 126 -9.70 -14.12 -6.76
CA GLU A 126 -9.79 -15.59 -6.92
C GLU A 126 -8.45 -16.27 -6.62
N ILE A 127 -7.35 -15.71 -7.14
CA ILE A 127 -6.01 -16.25 -6.90
C ILE A 127 -5.65 -16.14 -5.40
N VAL A 128 -5.88 -14.97 -4.81
CA VAL A 128 -5.54 -14.72 -3.40
C VAL A 128 -6.42 -15.57 -2.46
N GLN A 129 -7.71 -15.72 -2.74
CA GLN A 129 -8.61 -16.62 -2.00
C GLN A 129 -8.10 -18.07 -2.01
N GLY A 130 -7.66 -18.55 -3.17
CA GLY A 130 -7.07 -19.90 -3.29
C GLY A 130 -5.82 -20.06 -2.40
N VAL A 131 -4.93 -19.06 -2.42
CA VAL A 131 -3.72 -19.06 -1.58
C VAL A 131 -4.05 -18.95 -0.10
N VAL A 132 -4.98 -18.07 0.30
CA VAL A 132 -5.44 -17.90 1.68
C VAL A 132 -6.06 -19.20 2.21
N SER A 133 -6.90 -19.86 1.40
CA SER A 133 -7.52 -21.14 1.76
C SER A 133 -6.50 -22.23 2.07
N GLU A 134 -5.41 -22.30 1.30
CA GLU A 134 -4.35 -23.29 1.47
C GLU A 134 -3.35 -22.92 2.56
N THR A 135 -2.96 -21.64 2.64
CA THR A 135 -1.88 -21.20 3.54
C THR A 135 -2.37 -20.82 4.92
N LYS A 136 -3.64 -20.43 5.06
CA LYS A 136 -4.34 -20.01 6.27
C LYS A 136 -3.54 -18.96 7.06
N PRO A 137 -3.24 -17.80 6.46
CA PRO A 137 -2.52 -16.75 7.15
C PRO A 137 -3.39 -16.11 8.25
N ASP A 138 -2.74 -15.56 9.28
CA ASP A 138 -3.40 -14.75 10.31
C ASP A 138 -3.70 -13.34 9.79
N VAL A 139 -2.87 -12.86 8.83
CA VAL A 139 -3.04 -11.54 8.20
C VAL A 139 -2.53 -11.57 6.75
N VAL A 140 -3.24 -10.85 5.89
CA VAL A 140 -2.82 -10.54 4.51
C VAL A 140 -2.36 -9.10 4.44
N ILE A 141 -1.22 -8.83 3.81
CA ILE A 141 -0.76 -7.47 3.50
C ILE A 141 -0.76 -7.32 1.99
N ALA A 142 -1.60 -6.43 1.48
CA ALA A 142 -1.71 -6.16 0.05
C ALA A 142 -0.99 -4.84 -0.29
N ILE A 143 -0.06 -4.88 -1.24
CA ILE A 143 0.73 -3.73 -1.68
C ILE A 143 0.31 -3.36 -3.09
N ASP A 144 -0.06 -2.10 -3.32
CA ASP A 144 -0.53 -1.61 -4.63
C ASP A 144 0.01 -0.21 -4.96
N ALA A 145 0.10 0.06 -6.24
CA ALA A 145 0.29 1.39 -6.79
C ALA A 145 -1.06 2.10 -6.91
N LEU A 146 -1.15 3.32 -6.39
CA LEU A 146 -2.38 4.10 -6.38
C LEU A 146 -2.35 5.23 -7.40
N ALA A 147 -3.54 5.73 -7.77
CA ALA A 147 -3.66 7.01 -8.45
C ALA A 147 -3.68 8.15 -7.42
N ALA A 148 -2.82 9.15 -7.64
CA ALA A 148 -2.77 10.35 -6.83
C ALA A 148 -4.01 11.22 -7.09
N ARG A 149 -4.59 11.77 -6.03
CA ARG A 149 -5.67 12.77 -6.11
C ARG A 149 -5.15 14.22 -6.13
N SER A 150 -3.84 14.38 -6.12
CA SER A 150 -3.12 15.64 -6.26
C SER A 150 -1.70 15.32 -6.67
N THR A 151 -1.13 16.13 -7.55
CA THR A 151 0.26 16.04 -8.01
C THR A 151 1.26 16.17 -6.85
N ALA A 152 0.89 16.89 -5.79
CA ALA A 152 1.72 17.05 -4.59
C ALA A 152 1.95 15.75 -3.81
N ARG A 153 1.09 14.74 -4.01
CA ARG A 153 1.20 13.42 -3.34
C ARG A 153 1.89 12.35 -4.18
N LEU A 154 2.11 12.63 -5.46
CA LEU A 154 2.70 11.69 -6.41
C LEU A 154 4.13 11.32 -5.96
N ASN A 155 4.38 10.02 -5.72
CA ASN A 155 5.64 9.47 -5.23
C ASN A 155 6.16 10.10 -3.91
N ARG A 156 5.27 10.67 -3.10
CA ARG A 156 5.63 11.38 -1.85
C ARG A 156 4.90 10.89 -0.61
N THR A 157 4.03 9.90 -0.77
CA THR A 157 3.24 9.38 0.35
C THR A 157 3.19 7.87 0.33
N ILE A 158 3.25 7.25 1.52
CA ILE A 158 2.90 5.85 1.74
C ILE A 158 1.62 5.83 2.56
N GLN A 159 0.61 5.11 2.09
CA GLN A 159 -0.67 4.99 2.76
C GLN A 159 -0.82 3.57 3.30
N ILE A 160 -1.17 3.44 4.59
CA ILE A 160 -1.39 2.15 5.25
C ILE A 160 -2.80 2.16 5.85
N THR A 161 -3.56 1.08 5.68
CA THR A 161 -4.91 0.96 6.25
C THR A 161 -5.23 -0.48 6.64
N ASP A 162 -6.07 -0.65 7.66
CA ASP A 162 -6.59 -1.95 8.10
C ASP A 162 -7.93 -2.33 7.45
N THR A 163 -8.37 -1.56 6.46
CA THR A 163 -9.63 -1.82 5.73
C THR A 163 -9.44 -2.59 4.41
N GLY A 164 -8.21 -2.99 4.11
CA GLY A 164 -7.87 -3.63 2.85
C GLY A 164 -7.64 -2.64 1.71
N ILE A 165 -7.61 -3.15 0.48
CA ILE A 165 -7.33 -2.36 -0.72
C ILE A 165 -8.24 -2.83 -1.87
N SER A 166 -8.63 -1.89 -2.72
CA SER A 166 -9.40 -2.18 -3.93
C SER A 166 -8.53 -1.95 -5.15
N PRO A 167 -7.99 -3.03 -5.76
CA PRO A 167 -7.08 -2.93 -6.88
C PRO A 167 -7.70 -2.16 -8.04
N GLY A 168 -6.98 -1.18 -8.59
CA GLY A 168 -7.42 -0.42 -9.76
C GLY A 168 -8.57 0.56 -9.54
N SER A 169 -9.06 0.75 -8.32
CA SER A 169 -10.15 1.69 -8.04
C SER A 169 -9.79 3.14 -8.42
N GLY A 170 -8.51 3.50 -8.30
CA GLY A 170 -8.01 4.83 -8.68
C GLY A 170 -7.97 5.10 -10.18
N VAL A 171 -8.02 4.05 -11.02
CA VAL A 171 -7.98 4.14 -12.49
C VAL A 171 -9.32 3.74 -13.14
N GLY A 172 -10.42 3.75 -12.37
CA GLY A 172 -11.76 3.46 -12.87
C GLY A 172 -12.05 1.97 -13.11
N ASN A 173 -11.13 1.08 -12.77
CA ASN A 173 -11.35 -0.36 -12.79
C ASN A 173 -11.99 -0.80 -11.47
N HIS A 174 -13.29 -1.04 -11.47
CA HIS A 174 -14.00 -1.59 -10.31
C HIS A 174 -13.74 -3.09 -10.22
N ARG A 175 -12.67 -3.46 -9.50
CA ARG A 175 -12.36 -4.85 -9.14
C ARG A 175 -12.79 -5.12 -7.72
N GLU A 176 -13.06 -6.38 -7.42
CA GLU A 176 -13.35 -6.79 -6.05
C GLU A 176 -12.16 -6.52 -5.13
N GLY A 177 -12.44 -5.91 -3.98
CA GLY A 177 -11.42 -5.51 -3.02
C GLY A 177 -10.81 -6.71 -2.29
N LEU A 178 -9.53 -6.61 -1.99
CA LEU A 178 -8.87 -7.47 -1.00
C LEU A 178 -9.15 -6.87 0.38
N ASN A 179 -10.12 -7.40 1.08
CA ASN A 179 -10.56 -6.97 2.40
C ASN A 179 -10.98 -8.19 3.24
N GLU A 180 -11.26 -7.95 4.51
CA GLU A 180 -11.62 -9.02 5.46
C GLU A 180 -12.94 -9.71 5.07
N GLU A 181 -13.90 -8.99 4.50
CA GLU A 181 -15.19 -9.55 4.05
C GLU A 181 -14.98 -10.60 2.95
N ASN A 182 -14.14 -10.30 1.95
CA ASN A 182 -13.91 -11.16 0.81
C ASN A 182 -12.93 -12.31 1.09
N LEU A 183 -11.96 -12.10 1.98
CA LEU A 183 -10.90 -13.08 2.25
C LEU A 183 -11.11 -13.87 3.55
N SER A 184 -12.06 -13.46 4.42
CA SER A 184 -12.30 -14.05 5.75
C SER A 184 -11.02 -14.08 6.62
N VAL A 185 -10.12 -13.16 6.37
CA VAL A 185 -8.89 -12.93 7.13
C VAL A 185 -8.60 -11.43 7.14
N ARG A 186 -8.00 -10.95 8.20
CA ARG A 186 -7.62 -9.54 8.32
C ARG A 186 -6.72 -9.11 7.17
N VAL A 187 -7.02 -7.95 6.56
CA VAL A 187 -6.26 -7.41 5.43
C VAL A 187 -5.74 -6.02 5.76
N ILE A 188 -4.45 -5.81 5.56
CA ILE A 188 -3.81 -4.50 5.61
C ILE A 188 -3.43 -4.11 4.19
N GLY A 189 -3.84 -2.91 3.78
CA GLY A 189 -3.46 -2.31 2.50
C GLY A 189 -2.28 -1.37 2.68
N ILE A 190 -1.29 -1.47 1.81
CA ILE A 190 -0.19 -0.50 1.66
C ILE A 190 -0.24 0.03 0.24
N GLY A 191 -0.38 1.33 0.08
CA GLY A 191 -0.48 1.95 -1.22
C GLY A 191 0.45 3.15 -1.39
N VAL A 192 1.01 3.30 -2.59
CA VAL A 192 1.81 4.46 -2.95
C VAL A 192 1.24 5.07 -4.23
N PRO A 193 0.93 6.37 -4.25
CA PRO A 193 0.52 7.06 -5.47
C PRO A 193 1.68 7.21 -6.44
N THR A 194 1.68 6.45 -7.54
CA THR A 194 2.73 6.44 -8.56
C THR A 194 2.26 7.00 -9.90
N VAL A 195 0.96 7.15 -10.07
CA VAL A 195 0.33 7.74 -11.26
C VAL A 195 -0.65 8.83 -10.86
N VAL A 196 -0.94 9.74 -11.78
CA VAL A 196 -1.95 10.79 -11.63
C VAL A 196 -2.72 10.92 -12.93
N ASP A 197 -4.02 11.18 -12.88
CA ASP A 197 -4.76 11.46 -14.10
C ASP A 197 -4.46 12.86 -14.65
N ALA A 198 -4.56 13.02 -15.97
CA ALA A 198 -4.21 14.27 -16.62
C ALA A 198 -5.17 15.43 -16.23
N ALA A 199 -6.41 15.12 -15.87
CA ALA A 199 -7.36 16.14 -15.39
C ALA A 199 -6.93 16.71 -14.03
N THR A 200 -6.44 15.86 -13.13
CA THR A 200 -5.86 16.31 -11.84
C THR A 200 -4.65 17.22 -12.04
N ILE A 201 -3.78 16.93 -13.01
CA ILE A 201 -2.64 17.81 -13.33
C ILE A 201 -3.12 19.18 -13.78
N VAL A 202 -4.12 19.24 -14.67
CA VAL A 202 -4.70 20.50 -15.13
C VAL A 202 -5.32 21.26 -13.95
N HIS A 203 -6.13 20.58 -13.14
CA HIS A 203 -6.76 21.18 -11.96
C HIS A 203 -5.72 21.77 -11.00
N ASP A 204 -4.71 21.01 -10.59
CA ASP A 204 -3.67 21.48 -9.68
C ASP A 204 -2.84 22.64 -10.27
N SER A 205 -2.61 22.63 -11.59
CA SER A 205 -1.89 23.71 -12.28
C SER A 205 -2.67 25.03 -12.33
N MET A 206 -3.98 24.97 -12.12
CA MET A 206 -4.87 26.13 -12.15
C MET A 206 -5.40 26.49 -10.74
N ALA A 207 -4.88 25.84 -9.69
CA ALA A 207 -5.40 26.00 -8.33
C ALA A 207 -5.49 27.47 -7.89
N ASP A 208 -4.43 28.26 -8.08
CA ASP A 208 -4.41 29.69 -7.73
C ASP A 208 -5.48 30.51 -8.47
N LEU A 209 -5.82 30.12 -9.72
CA LEU A 209 -6.86 30.77 -10.50
C LEU A 209 -8.24 30.36 -10.01
N LEU A 210 -8.43 29.07 -9.70
CA LEU A 210 -9.69 28.53 -9.21
C LEU A 210 -10.03 29.09 -7.83
N ASP A 211 -9.06 29.26 -6.95
CA ASP A 211 -9.26 29.84 -5.62
C ASP A 211 -9.79 31.29 -5.65
N ALA A 212 -9.66 31.97 -6.81
CA ALA A 212 -10.21 33.32 -7.03
C ALA A 212 -11.67 33.33 -7.53
N LEU A 213 -12.25 32.17 -7.82
CA LEU A 213 -13.63 32.01 -8.32
C LEU A 213 -14.54 31.45 -7.22
N GLU A 214 -15.85 31.72 -7.36
CA GLU A 214 -16.88 31.09 -6.52
C GLU A 214 -17.03 29.60 -6.92
N GLU A 215 -17.49 28.73 -6.00
CA GLU A 215 -17.57 27.27 -6.22
C GLU A 215 -18.35 26.86 -7.48
N GLU A 216 -19.45 27.56 -7.81
CA GLU A 216 -20.24 27.29 -9.01
C GLU A 216 -19.48 27.68 -10.29
N GLU A 217 -18.77 28.83 -10.26
CA GLU A 217 -17.93 29.29 -11.37
C GLU A 217 -16.72 28.36 -11.58
N GLN A 218 -16.12 27.87 -10.50
CA GLN A 218 -15.04 26.87 -10.57
C GLN A 218 -15.50 25.62 -11.32
N LYS A 219 -16.69 25.12 -10.98
CA LYS A 219 -17.22 23.90 -11.58
C LYS A 219 -17.53 24.08 -13.05
N GLU A 220 -18.19 25.15 -13.43
CA GLU A 220 -18.50 25.46 -14.83
C GLU A 220 -17.22 25.63 -15.66
N PHE A 221 -16.23 26.36 -15.13
CA PHE A 221 -14.93 26.56 -15.76
C PHE A 221 -14.18 25.23 -15.97
N LEU A 222 -14.17 24.35 -14.96
CA LEU A 222 -13.51 23.05 -15.06
C LEU A 222 -14.22 22.11 -16.07
N GLU A 223 -15.55 22.13 -16.10
CA GLU A 223 -16.34 21.35 -17.07
C GLU A 223 -16.09 21.80 -18.52
N GLU A 224 -15.87 23.09 -18.75
CA GLU A 224 -15.52 23.63 -20.08
C GLU A 224 -14.08 23.37 -20.48
N MET A 225 -13.14 23.47 -19.53
CA MET A 225 -11.70 23.41 -19.81
C MET A 225 -11.15 21.99 -19.81
N ILE A 226 -11.72 21.08 -18.99
CA ILE A 226 -11.22 19.72 -18.84
C ILE A 226 -12.00 18.76 -19.71
N SER A 227 -11.40 18.34 -20.82
CA SER A 227 -12.00 17.29 -21.64
C SER A 227 -12.20 15.99 -20.85
N PRO A 228 -13.38 15.32 -20.94
CA PRO A 228 -13.61 14.03 -20.28
C PRO A 228 -12.55 12.96 -20.56
N LYS A 229 -11.86 13.05 -21.70
CA LYS A 229 -10.75 12.14 -22.02
C LYS A 229 -9.57 12.26 -21.07
N LEU A 230 -9.33 13.42 -20.45
CA LEU A 230 -8.21 13.62 -19.53
C LEU A 230 -8.36 12.79 -18.24
N TYR A 231 -9.58 12.49 -17.80
CA TYR A 231 -9.84 11.61 -16.66
C TYR A 231 -9.51 10.14 -16.92
N THR A 232 -9.33 9.75 -18.19
CA THR A 232 -8.95 8.38 -18.57
C THR A 232 -7.49 8.25 -18.96
N MET A 233 -6.74 9.36 -18.94
CA MET A 233 -5.32 9.39 -19.27
C MET A 233 -4.50 9.49 -17.99
N PHE A 234 -3.65 8.49 -17.74
CA PHE A 234 -2.76 8.48 -16.60
C PHE A 234 -1.34 8.84 -16.99
N VAL A 235 -0.70 9.61 -16.14
CA VAL A 235 0.66 10.14 -16.33
C VAL A 235 1.52 9.67 -15.16
N THR A 236 2.76 9.28 -15.47
CA THR A 236 3.80 8.99 -14.51
C THR A 236 5.00 9.91 -14.72
N PRO A 237 5.82 10.18 -13.70
CA PRO A 237 7.12 10.84 -13.89
C PRO A 237 8.02 10.03 -14.82
N LYS A 238 8.96 10.71 -15.49
CA LYS A 238 9.88 10.06 -16.45
C LYS A 238 10.82 9.04 -15.78
N ASP A 239 11.11 9.23 -14.52
CA ASP A 239 11.99 8.44 -13.67
C ASP A 239 11.24 7.41 -12.81
N VAL A 240 10.01 7.06 -13.19
CA VAL A 240 9.13 6.18 -12.42
C VAL A 240 9.78 4.82 -12.10
N ASP A 241 10.54 4.23 -13.02
CA ASP A 241 11.19 2.93 -12.79
C ASP A 241 12.23 2.99 -11.66
N GLU A 242 13.00 4.08 -11.60
CA GLU A 242 13.98 4.31 -10.54
C GLU A 242 13.28 4.62 -9.22
N THR A 243 12.30 5.50 -9.25
CA THR A 243 11.47 5.84 -8.09
C THR A 243 10.79 4.61 -7.48
N VAL A 244 10.15 3.77 -8.30
CA VAL A 244 9.51 2.54 -7.85
C VAL A 244 10.51 1.57 -7.22
N ARG A 245 11.76 1.54 -7.68
CA ARG A 245 12.82 0.74 -7.04
C ARG A 245 13.08 1.19 -5.60
N TYR A 246 13.17 2.50 -5.34
CA TYR A 246 13.36 3.03 -3.98
C TYR A 246 12.12 2.82 -3.12
N LEU A 247 10.94 3.10 -3.65
CA LEU A 247 9.67 2.90 -2.95
C LEU A 247 9.46 1.43 -2.55
N SER A 248 9.72 0.50 -3.47
CA SER A 248 9.60 -0.94 -3.19
C SER A 248 10.61 -1.41 -2.15
N PHE A 249 11.85 -0.89 -2.18
CA PHE A 249 12.86 -1.13 -1.15
C PHE A 249 12.38 -0.63 0.22
N THR A 250 11.92 0.62 0.31
CA THR A 250 11.40 1.19 1.57
C THR A 250 10.29 0.36 2.18
N ILE A 251 9.33 -0.08 1.37
CA ILE A 251 8.21 -0.92 1.84
C ILE A 251 8.71 -2.30 2.29
N SER A 252 9.53 -2.96 1.48
CA SER A 252 10.04 -4.29 1.82
C SER A 252 10.91 -4.25 3.08
N GLU A 253 11.76 -3.24 3.23
CA GLU A 253 12.60 -3.08 4.41
C GLU A 253 11.76 -2.79 5.66
N GLY A 254 10.74 -1.91 5.55
CA GLY A 254 9.78 -1.67 6.63
C GLY A 254 9.04 -2.93 7.08
N LEU A 255 8.63 -3.79 6.14
CA LEU A 255 8.04 -5.09 6.43
C LEU A 255 9.05 -6.04 7.09
N ASN A 256 10.27 -6.14 6.55
CA ASN A 256 11.33 -6.96 7.13
C ASN A 256 11.64 -6.53 8.57
N MET A 257 11.77 -5.22 8.83
CA MET A 257 11.97 -4.68 10.19
C MET A 257 10.79 -4.98 11.12
N ALA A 258 9.55 -4.83 10.63
CA ALA A 258 8.37 -5.10 11.45
C ALA A 258 8.35 -6.54 11.96
N PHE A 259 8.72 -7.50 11.12
CA PHE A 259 8.62 -8.93 11.44
C PHE A 259 9.89 -9.54 12.03
N SER A 260 11.06 -8.90 11.88
CA SER A 260 12.33 -9.42 12.43
C SER A 260 12.53 -9.08 13.90
N ASP A 261 12.19 -7.86 14.32
CA ASP A 261 12.54 -7.35 15.65
C ASP A 261 11.57 -7.78 16.76
N SER A 262 10.35 -8.16 16.40
CA SER A 262 9.26 -8.36 17.36
C SER A 262 9.40 -9.62 18.26
N LEU A 263 10.25 -10.57 17.89
CA LEU A 263 10.43 -11.83 18.65
C LEU A 263 11.72 -11.86 19.50
N ILE A 264 12.54 -10.82 19.46
CA ILE A 264 13.83 -10.74 20.19
C ILE A 264 13.65 -10.15 21.60
N GLU A 265 12.58 -9.40 21.87
CA GLU A 265 12.43 -8.67 23.14
C GLU A 265 12.07 -9.53 24.34
N GLU A 266 11.50 -10.74 24.20
CA GLU A 266 11.15 -11.59 25.34
C GLU A 266 12.36 -12.27 26.04
N ASP A 267 13.55 -12.31 25.46
CA ASP A 267 14.74 -12.93 26.07
C ASP A 267 15.59 -11.94 26.91
N ARG A 268 15.12 -10.70 27.15
CA ARG A 268 15.82 -9.68 27.95
C ARG A 268 15.23 -9.41 29.34
N SER A 269 14.31 -10.24 29.79
CA SER A 269 13.73 -10.13 31.17
C SER A 269 14.15 -11.29 32.09
#